data_1ebff021b2c7cd83bb460812d4e9c37b
#
_entry.id   1ebff021b2c7cd83bb460812d4e9c37b
#
_cell.length_a   1.000
_cell.length_b   1.000
_cell.length_c   1.000
_cell.angle_alpha   90.00
_cell.angle_beta   90.00
_cell.angle_gamma   90.00
#
_symmetry.space_group_name_H-M   'P 1'
#
loop_
_entity.id
_entity.type
_entity.pdbx_description
1 polymer ?
#
loop_
_entity_poly.entity_id
_entity_poly.type
_entity_poly.pdbx_seq_one_letter_code
_entity_poly.pdbx_strand_id
1 'polypeptide(L)'
;MATKLTKAFAEFVGGRGFLIANEGEISQQPGEDYKLARQIFRNKRVLLPFLTKLAVEVNAKKRSFEFHVPNAEDRGHLRNFLLELKKIGYATEWACKKSDFSVRLPSDEHLLRFFRSTWAEQCFRYAICKVVGEFCEKRSPHLAYRVFQNVKLTRKGESTLFTELDLVVQIEGRFYLFEIKSGPWMRILQWARREEAFVTEGGPARQIVCTIHDNIPANIFEPQILMTIGGIQKRLAKLLAADFA
;
A
#
# COMPACT_ATOMS: atom_id res chain seq x y z
N MET A 1 -10.04 -21.96 0.94
CA MET A 1 -8.72 -22.59 1.13
C MET A 1 -7.69 -21.54 0.82
N ALA A 2 -6.87 -21.11 1.79
CA ALA A 2 -5.77 -20.19 1.53
C ALA A 2 -4.76 -20.91 0.63
N THR A 3 -4.45 -20.37 -0.52
CA THR A 3 -3.42 -20.90 -1.41
C THR A 3 -2.08 -20.62 -0.77
N LYS A 4 -1.33 -21.64 -0.43
CA LYS A 4 0.01 -21.50 0.16
C LYS A 4 0.89 -20.74 -0.81
N LEU A 5 1.69 -19.80 -0.29
CA LEU A 5 2.81 -19.21 -1.01
C LEU A 5 3.58 -20.29 -1.73
N THR A 6 4.01 -20.00 -2.95
CA THR A 6 4.64 -21.03 -3.78
C THR A 6 5.89 -21.59 -3.09
N LYS A 7 6.18 -22.86 -3.36
CA LYS A 7 7.40 -23.52 -2.90
C LYS A 7 8.66 -22.67 -3.17
N ALA A 8 8.71 -22.03 -4.35
CA ALA A 8 9.83 -21.16 -4.74
C ALA A 8 10.06 -19.97 -3.79
N PHE A 9 8.99 -19.31 -3.30
CA PHE A 9 9.15 -18.22 -2.34
C PHE A 9 9.58 -18.74 -0.96
N ALA A 10 9.01 -19.87 -0.52
CA ALA A 10 9.42 -20.50 0.74
C ALA A 10 10.90 -20.94 0.71
N GLU A 11 11.38 -21.48 -0.40
CA GLU A 11 12.79 -21.80 -0.62
C GLU A 11 13.68 -20.55 -0.63
N PHE A 12 13.23 -19.48 -1.29
CA PHE A 12 13.94 -18.20 -1.33
C PHE A 12 14.14 -17.60 0.07
N VAL A 13 13.09 -17.47 0.88
CA VAL A 13 13.20 -16.94 2.25
C VAL A 13 13.90 -17.94 3.17
N GLY A 14 13.68 -19.25 2.96
CA GLY A 14 14.32 -20.35 3.69
C GLY A 14 15.83 -20.39 3.53
N GLY A 15 16.35 -20.10 2.34
CA GLY A 15 17.77 -19.95 2.05
C GLY A 15 18.44 -18.77 2.78
N ARG A 16 17.63 -17.81 3.26
CA ARG A 16 18.07 -16.65 4.05
C ARG A 16 17.84 -16.79 5.56
N GLY A 17 17.46 -17.97 6.01
CA GLY A 17 17.25 -18.25 7.41
C GLY A 17 15.87 -17.82 7.95
N PHE A 18 14.87 -17.63 7.08
CA PHE A 18 13.52 -17.26 7.48
C PHE A 18 12.50 -18.37 7.20
N LEU A 19 11.39 -18.32 7.93
CA LEU A 19 10.21 -19.17 7.74
C LEU A 19 8.98 -18.27 7.57
N ILE A 20 8.04 -18.73 6.75
CA ILE A 20 6.74 -18.08 6.60
C ILE A 20 5.86 -18.52 7.77
N ALA A 21 5.52 -17.56 8.64
CA ALA A 21 4.67 -17.82 9.81
C ALA A 21 3.19 -17.71 9.46
N ASN A 22 2.82 -16.76 8.60
CA ASN A 22 1.45 -16.59 8.13
C ASN A 22 1.46 -15.86 6.77
N GLU A 23 0.46 -16.12 5.96
CA GLU A 23 0.24 -15.48 4.66
C GLU A 23 -1.24 -15.23 4.42
N GLY A 24 -1.57 -14.07 3.84
CA GLY A 24 -2.90 -13.75 3.36
C GLY A 24 -2.91 -13.74 1.83
N GLU A 25 -3.74 -14.54 1.19
CA GLU A 25 -3.96 -14.40 -0.25
C GLU A 25 -4.94 -13.26 -0.51
N ILE A 26 -4.62 -12.43 -1.51
CA ILE A 26 -5.54 -11.39 -1.92
C ILE A 26 -6.67 -12.01 -2.72
N SER A 27 -7.89 -11.88 -2.19
CA SER A 27 -9.09 -12.14 -3.00
C SER A 27 -9.06 -11.27 -4.25
N GLN A 28 -9.23 -11.90 -5.41
CA GLN A 28 -9.37 -11.18 -6.69
C GLN A 28 -10.68 -10.39 -6.79
N GLN A 29 -11.64 -10.65 -5.89
CA GLN A 29 -12.88 -9.90 -5.85
C GLN A 29 -12.67 -8.55 -5.14
N PRO A 30 -12.99 -7.45 -5.81
CA PRO A 30 -12.83 -6.12 -5.22
C PRO A 30 -13.87 -5.89 -4.11
N GLY A 31 -13.40 -5.82 -2.85
CA GLY A 31 -14.21 -5.39 -1.71
C GLY A 31 -14.47 -3.87 -1.71
N GLU A 32 -15.19 -3.37 -0.71
CA GLU A 32 -15.46 -1.93 -0.55
C GLU A 32 -14.17 -1.10 -0.41
N ASP A 33 -13.18 -1.63 0.30
CA ASP A 33 -11.86 -0.98 0.43
C ASP A 33 -11.17 -0.77 -0.91
N TYR A 34 -11.38 -1.68 -1.87
CA TYR A 34 -10.83 -1.52 -3.22
C TYR A 34 -11.51 -0.38 -3.98
N LYS A 35 -12.81 -0.18 -3.78
CA LYS A 35 -13.54 0.95 -4.38
C LYS A 35 -13.02 2.28 -3.83
N LEU A 36 -12.80 2.36 -2.51
CA LEU A 36 -12.20 3.52 -1.87
C LEU A 36 -10.78 3.78 -2.38
N ALA A 37 -9.94 2.74 -2.43
CA ALA A 37 -8.58 2.83 -2.95
C ALA A 37 -8.54 3.36 -4.38
N ARG A 38 -9.43 2.89 -5.24
CA ARG A 38 -9.59 3.38 -6.62
C ARG A 38 -9.99 4.85 -6.66
N GLN A 39 -10.92 5.29 -5.79
CA GLN A 39 -11.30 6.71 -5.70
C GLN A 39 -10.13 7.57 -5.24
N ILE A 40 -9.41 7.14 -4.18
CA ILE A 40 -8.24 7.84 -3.65
C ILE A 40 -7.19 7.99 -4.76
N PHE A 41 -6.86 6.91 -5.45
CA PHE A 41 -5.84 6.92 -6.48
C PHE A 41 -6.20 7.82 -7.68
N ARG A 42 -7.46 7.84 -8.09
CA ARG A 42 -7.94 8.69 -9.19
C ARG A 42 -7.98 10.18 -8.83
N ASN A 43 -8.35 10.49 -7.59
CA ASN A 43 -8.56 11.86 -7.10
C ASN A 43 -7.49 12.27 -6.07
N LYS A 44 -6.26 11.75 -6.25
CA LYS A 44 -5.16 11.93 -5.29
C LYS A 44 -4.85 13.39 -4.97
N ARG A 45 -5.07 14.32 -5.90
CA ARG A 45 -4.83 15.76 -5.71
C ARG A 45 -5.55 16.31 -4.47
N VAL A 46 -6.80 15.91 -4.25
CA VAL A 46 -7.60 16.34 -3.09
C VAL A 46 -7.63 15.31 -1.97
N LEU A 47 -7.70 14.01 -2.30
CA LEU A 47 -7.91 12.99 -1.29
C LEU A 47 -6.64 12.65 -0.49
N LEU A 48 -5.44 12.76 -1.05
CA LEU A 48 -4.22 12.54 -0.28
C LEU A 48 -4.01 13.60 0.81
N PRO A 49 -4.08 14.92 0.53
CA PRO A 49 -3.99 15.94 1.58
C PRO A 49 -5.09 15.77 2.64
N PHE A 50 -6.31 15.46 2.22
CA PHE A 50 -7.42 15.19 3.13
C PHE A 50 -7.13 14.02 4.07
N LEU A 51 -6.74 12.85 3.53
CA LEU A 51 -6.46 11.65 4.31
C LEU A 51 -5.21 11.79 5.19
N THR A 52 -4.19 12.50 4.71
CA THR A 52 -2.99 12.80 5.51
C THR A 52 -3.35 13.66 6.73
N LYS A 53 -4.14 14.73 6.54
CA LYS A 53 -4.62 15.56 7.65
C LYS A 53 -5.50 14.73 8.60
N LEU A 54 -6.41 13.93 8.04
CA LEU A 54 -7.28 13.06 8.81
C LEU A 54 -6.50 12.08 9.69
N ALA A 55 -5.45 11.45 9.14
CA ALA A 55 -4.59 10.55 9.90
C ALA A 55 -3.93 11.26 11.11
N VAL A 56 -3.46 12.50 10.92
CA VAL A 56 -2.90 13.33 12.01
C VAL A 56 -3.92 13.59 13.10
N GLU A 57 -5.15 14.00 12.72
CA GLU A 57 -6.22 14.30 13.67
C GLU A 57 -6.70 13.06 14.44
N VAL A 58 -6.80 11.91 13.74
CA VAL A 58 -7.12 10.61 14.37
C VAL A 58 -6.04 10.19 15.36
N ASN A 59 -4.77 10.35 15.03
CA ASN A 59 -3.65 10.06 15.94
C ASN A 59 -3.64 10.99 17.13
N ALA A 60 -4.09 12.24 16.99
CA ALA A 60 -4.31 13.19 18.07
C ALA A 60 -5.61 12.92 18.85
N LYS A 61 -6.29 11.78 18.62
CA LYS A 61 -7.57 11.37 19.25
C LYS A 61 -8.75 12.32 19.00
N LYS A 62 -8.67 13.17 17.99
CA LYS A 62 -9.79 14.00 17.59
C LYS A 62 -10.82 13.17 16.80
N ARG A 63 -12.10 13.49 16.98
CA ARG A 63 -13.24 12.83 16.32
C ARG A 63 -13.97 13.73 15.32
N SER A 64 -13.60 15.01 15.29
CA SER A 64 -14.11 15.99 14.31
C SER A 64 -12.95 16.83 13.81
N PHE A 65 -13.02 17.20 12.54
CA PHE A 65 -12.00 18.07 11.94
C PHE A 65 -12.59 18.83 10.75
N GLU A 66 -11.89 19.90 10.37
CA GLU A 66 -12.27 20.73 9.23
C GLU A 66 -11.20 20.65 8.13
N PHE A 67 -11.65 20.70 6.88
CA PHE A 67 -10.80 20.67 5.71
C PHE A 67 -11.30 21.62 4.64
N HIS A 68 -10.43 22.53 4.21
CA HIS A 68 -10.73 23.54 3.21
C HIS A 68 -10.39 23.06 1.80
N VAL A 69 -11.35 23.20 0.84
CA VAL A 69 -11.18 22.81 -0.56
C VAL A 69 -11.66 23.95 -1.47
N PRO A 70 -10.76 24.80 -1.96
CA PRO A 70 -11.15 25.97 -2.75
C PRO A 70 -11.69 25.62 -4.15
N ASN A 71 -11.19 24.57 -4.78
CA ASN A 71 -11.57 24.17 -6.13
C ASN A 71 -12.92 23.44 -6.15
N ALA A 72 -13.81 23.83 -7.09
CA ALA A 72 -15.17 23.28 -7.17
C ALA A 72 -15.19 21.79 -7.59
N GLU A 73 -14.34 21.38 -8.51
CA GLU A 73 -14.21 19.99 -8.95
C GLU A 73 -13.71 19.09 -7.80
N ASP A 74 -12.67 19.55 -7.09
CA ASP A 74 -12.13 18.85 -5.93
C ASP A 74 -13.15 18.71 -4.81
N ARG A 75 -14.02 19.73 -4.60
CA ARG A 75 -15.17 19.62 -3.67
C ARG A 75 -16.13 18.51 -4.08
N GLY A 76 -16.39 18.35 -5.37
CA GLY A 76 -17.22 17.27 -5.90
C GLY A 76 -16.61 15.90 -5.60
N HIS A 77 -15.32 15.74 -5.84
CA HIS A 77 -14.60 14.49 -5.56
C HIS A 77 -14.59 14.15 -4.06
N LEU A 78 -14.33 15.15 -3.20
CA LEU A 78 -14.35 14.94 -1.74
C LEU A 78 -15.75 14.60 -1.23
N ARG A 79 -16.80 15.27 -1.73
CA ARG A 79 -18.19 14.93 -1.39
C ARG A 79 -18.52 13.47 -1.71
N ASN A 80 -18.20 13.03 -2.92
CA ASN A 80 -18.46 11.65 -3.34
C ASN A 80 -17.71 10.64 -2.46
N PHE A 81 -16.47 10.96 -2.10
CA PHE A 81 -15.67 10.12 -1.20
C PHE A 81 -16.28 10.06 0.21
N LEU A 82 -16.71 11.20 0.77
CA LEU A 82 -17.35 11.26 2.09
C LEU A 82 -18.72 10.54 2.12
N LEU A 83 -19.47 10.58 1.02
CA LEU A 83 -20.70 9.80 0.88
C LEU A 83 -20.42 8.29 0.96
N GLU A 84 -19.39 7.81 0.25
CA GLU A 84 -19.00 6.41 0.34
C GLU A 84 -18.49 6.04 1.75
N LEU A 85 -17.67 6.89 2.38
CA LEU A 85 -17.22 6.66 3.76
C LEU A 85 -18.39 6.59 4.74
N LYS A 86 -19.42 7.43 4.58
CA LYS A 86 -20.62 7.39 5.40
C LYS A 86 -21.42 6.11 5.18
N LYS A 87 -21.56 5.70 3.92
CA LYS A 87 -22.31 4.49 3.54
C LYS A 87 -21.72 3.22 4.16
N ILE A 88 -20.40 3.13 4.27
CA ILE A 88 -19.72 1.99 4.87
C ILE A 88 -19.38 2.16 6.36
N GLY A 89 -19.85 3.24 6.98
CA GLY A 89 -19.70 3.49 8.43
C GLY A 89 -18.38 4.10 8.86
N TYR A 90 -17.50 4.48 7.93
CA TYR A 90 -16.19 5.10 8.26
C TYR A 90 -16.29 6.60 8.58
N ALA A 91 -17.39 7.25 8.26
CA ALA A 91 -17.72 8.59 8.73
C ALA A 91 -19.16 8.60 9.24
N THR A 92 -19.41 9.23 10.39
CA THR A 92 -20.78 9.32 10.96
C THR A 92 -21.56 10.48 10.35
N GLU A 93 -20.92 11.63 10.26
CA GLU A 93 -21.51 12.87 9.77
C GLU A 93 -20.49 13.67 8.99
N TRP A 94 -20.97 14.42 8.01
CA TRP A 94 -20.18 15.45 7.37
C TRP A 94 -21.09 16.56 6.84
N ALA A 95 -20.56 17.76 6.77
CA ALA A 95 -21.21 18.92 6.18
C ALA A 95 -20.22 19.72 5.32
N CYS A 96 -20.75 20.48 4.37
CA CYS A 96 -19.95 21.39 3.55
C CYS A 96 -20.61 22.76 3.52
N LYS A 97 -19.92 23.77 4.03
CA LYS A 97 -20.34 25.18 3.96
C LYS A 97 -19.34 25.94 3.08
N LYS A 98 -19.79 26.34 1.89
CA LYS A 98 -18.94 26.94 0.86
C LYS A 98 -17.78 26.01 0.46
N SER A 99 -16.58 26.27 0.96
CA SER A 99 -15.34 25.50 0.68
C SER A 99 -14.87 24.66 1.88
N ASP A 100 -15.55 24.76 3.03
CA ASP A 100 -15.11 24.12 4.27
C ASP A 100 -15.94 22.87 4.54
N PHE A 101 -15.27 21.77 4.68
CA PHE A 101 -15.83 20.48 5.06
C PHE A 101 -15.59 20.24 6.54
N SER A 102 -16.66 19.94 7.26
CA SER A 102 -16.57 19.38 8.60
C SER A 102 -16.90 17.89 8.54
N VAL A 103 -16.09 17.07 9.20
CA VAL A 103 -16.24 15.61 9.19
C VAL A 103 -16.20 15.10 10.62
N ARG A 104 -17.13 14.21 10.97
CA ARG A 104 -17.16 13.50 12.24
C ARG A 104 -16.91 12.02 12.03
N LEU A 105 -16.00 11.48 12.83
CA LEU A 105 -15.56 10.08 12.75
C LEU A 105 -16.28 9.24 13.82
N PRO A 106 -16.42 7.93 13.57
CA PRO A 106 -16.92 7.01 14.57
C PRO A 106 -15.96 6.90 15.77
N SER A 107 -16.48 6.44 16.90
CA SER A 107 -15.66 6.13 18.07
C SER A 107 -14.95 4.77 17.99
N ASP A 108 -15.33 3.93 17.05
CA ASP A 108 -14.80 2.59 16.87
C ASP A 108 -13.34 2.62 16.39
N GLU A 109 -12.44 2.07 17.20
CA GLU A 109 -11.00 2.03 16.92
C GLU A 109 -10.66 1.16 15.69
N HIS A 110 -11.44 0.13 15.39
CA HIS A 110 -11.23 -0.69 14.20
C HIS A 110 -11.45 0.14 12.93
N LEU A 111 -12.53 0.92 12.88
CA LEU A 111 -12.81 1.83 11.75
C LEU A 111 -11.77 2.95 11.63
N LEU A 112 -11.26 3.44 12.76
CA LEU A 112 -10.22 4.48 12.77
C LEU A 112 -8.87 3.97 12.27
N ARG A 113 -8.59 2.67 12.36
CA ARG A 113 -7.38 2.06 11.81
C ARG A 113 -7.25 2.31 10.31
N PHE A 114 -8.36 2.29 9.59
CA PHE A 114 -8.37 2.63 8.17
C PHE A 114 -7.70 3.99 7.92
N PHE A 115 -8.07 5.02 8.66
CA PHE A 115 -7.53 6.37 8.48
C PHE A 115 -6.10 6.55 8.94
N ARG A 116 -5.60 5.70 9.83
CA ARG A 116 -4.20 5.78 10.29
C ARG A 116 -3.19 5.28 9.25
N SER A 117 -3.46 4.17 8.59
CA SER A 117 -2.52 3.55 7.64
C SER A 117 -3.17 2.73 6.54
N THR A 118 -4.22 1.99 6.82
CA THR A 118 -4.77 0.96 5.92
C THR A 118 -5.21 1.53 4.56
N TRP A 119 -5.70 2.78 4.52
CA TRP A 119 -6.04 3.43 3.25
C TRP A 119 -4.84 3.53 2.29
N ALA A 120 -3.63 3.78 2.82
CA ALA A 120 -2.42 3.87 2.01
C ALA A 120 -2.04 2.49 1.45
N GLU A 121 -2.08 1.45 2.30
CA GLU A 121 -1.85 0.07 1.89
C GLU A 121 -2.81 -0.35 0.77
N GLN A 122 -4.10 -0.09 0.92
CA GLN A 122 -5.11 -0.41 -0.09
C GLN A 122 -4.91 0.39 -1.38
N CYS A 123 -4.48 1.65 -1.29
CA CYS A 123 -4.22 2.50 -2.45
C CYS A 123 -3.02 1.99 -3.27
N PHE A 124 -1.92 1.65 -2.60
CA PHE A 124 -0.76 1.05 -3.26
C PHE A 124 -1.07 -0.33 -3.83
N ARG A 125 -1.75 -1.18 -3.06
CA ARG A 125 -2.20 -2.48 -3.53
C ARG A 125 -3.02 -2.37 -4.83
N TYR A 126 -3.99 -1.45 -4.87
CA TYR A 126 -4.75 -1.18 -6.08
C TYR A 126 -3.84 -0.83 -7.27
N ALA A 127 -2.91 0.11 -7.07
CA ALA A 127 -2.01 0.58 -8.12
C ALA A 127 -1.06 -0.53 -8.61
N ILE A 128 -0.49 -1.31 -7.67
CA ILE A 128 0.41 -2.43 -7.96
C ILE A 128 -0.31 -3.52 -8.76
N CYS A 129 -1.45 -4.00 -8.26
CA CYS A 129 -2.21 -5.06 -8.92
C CYS A 129 -2.64 -4.64 -10.33
N LYS A 130 -3.03 -3.38 -10.52
CA LYS A 130 -3.38 -2.84 -11.83
C LYS A 130 -2.19 -2.88 -12.79
N VAL A 131 -1.00 -2.37 -12.37
CA VAL A 131 0.19 -2.34 -13.23
C VAL A 131 0.67 -3.74 -13.56
N VAL A 132 0.70 -4.64 -12.58
CA VAL A 132 1.12 -6.04 -12.75
C VAL A 132 0.17 -6.76 -13.70
N GLY A 133 -1.14 -6.61 -13.52
CA GLY A 133 -2.15 -7.20 -14.40
C GLY A 133 -1.98 -6.73 -15.84
N GLU A 134 -1.93 -5.40 -16.07
CA GLU A 134 -1.72 -4.81 -17.40
C GLU A 134 -0.40 -5.24 -18.03
N PHE A 135 0.67 -5.41 -17.24
CA PHE A 135 1.96 -5.88 -17.73
C PHE A 135 1.88 -7.34 -18.19
N CYS A 136 1.32 -8.22 -17.36
CA CYS A 136 1.20 -9.64 -17.66
C CYS A 136 0.31 -9.88 -18.90
N GLU A 137 -0.85 -9.22 -18.98
CA GLU A 137 -1.75 -9.31 -20.13
C GLU A 137 -1.11 -8.88 -21.45
N LYS A 138 -0.32 -7.78 -21.42
CA LYS A 138 0.37 -7.27 -22.61
C LYS A 138 1.52 -8.18 -23.08
N ARG A 139 2.23 -8.81 -22.13
CA ARG A 139 3.40 -9.62 -22.44
C ARG A 139 3.03 -11.02 -22.94
N SER A 140 2.13 -11.69 -22.24
CA SER A 140 1.59 -13.00 -22.62
C SER A 140 0.30 -13.28 -21.85
N PRO A 141 -0.76 -13.75 -22.51
CA PRO A 141 -2.00 -14.18 -21.83
C PRO A 141 -1.78 -15.32 -20.83
N HIS A 142 -0.65 -16.02 -20.93
CA HIS A 142 -0.29 -17.15 -20.07
C HIS A 142 0.66 -16.77 -18.92
N LEU A 143 1.11 -15.49 -18.86
CA LEU A 143 1.99 -15.03 -17.80
C LEU A 143 1.20 -14.89 -16.51
N ALA A 144 1.28 -15.93 -15.66
CA ALA A 144 0.60 -15.96 -14.39
C ALA A 144 1.35 -15.11 -13.34
N TYR A 145 0.60 -14.35 -12.57
CA TYR A 145 1.12 -13.70 -11.38
C TYR A 145 0.27 -14.04 -10.16
N ARG A 146 0.86 -13.93 -8.99
CA ARG A 146 0.19 -14.10 -7.69
C ARG A 146 0.52 -12.93 -6.79
N VAL A 147 -0.42 -12.59 -5.92
CA VAL A 147 -0.28 -11.47 -4.98
C VAL A 147 -0.67 -11.96 -3.60
N PHE A 148 0.22 -11.75 -2.64
CA PHE A 148 0.01 -12.10 -1.23
C PHE A 148 0.15 -10.84 -0.38
N GLN A 149 -0.59 -10.77 0.71
CA GLN A 149 -0.56 -9.64 1.65
C GLN A 149 -0.25 -10.11 3.07
N ASN A 150 0.31 -9.21 3.86
CA ASN A 150 0.60 -9.42 5.28
C ASN A 150 1.39 -10.72 5.52
N VAL A 151 2.42 -10.92 4.69
CA VAL A 151 3.28 -12.11 4.78
C VAL A 151 4.20 -11.96 5.97
N LYS A 152 3.97 -12.77 7.00
CA LYS A 152 4.74 -12.75 8.25
C LYS A 152 5.91 -13.71 8.18
N LEU A 153 7.09 -13.21 8.51
CA LEU A 153 8.33 -13.98 8.52
C LEU A 153 8.90 -14.05 9.94
N THR A 154 9.38 -15.24 10.31
CA THR A 154 10.15 -15.49 11.54
C THR A 154 11.54 -15.99 11.16
N ARG A 155 12.54 -15.80 12.01
CA ARG A 155 13.83 -16.47 11.81
C ARG A 155 13.73 -17.95 12.16
N LYS A 156 14.52 -18.78 11.47
CA LYS A 156 14.63 -20.21 11.80
C LYS A 156 15.09 -20.38 13.24
N GLY A 157 14.32 -21.15 14.02
CA GLY A 157 14.60 -21.38 15.44
C GLY A 157 14.04 -20.32 16.39
N GLU A 158 13.42 -19.25 15.88
CA GLU A 158 12.76 -18.22 16.70
C GLU A 158 11.25 -18.29 16.53
N SER A 159 10.50 -18.03 17.61
CA SER A 159 9.02 -17.92 17.59
C SER A 159 8.54 -16.47 17.41
N THR A 160 9.46 -15.50 17.53
CA THR A 160 9.13 -14.07 17.43
C THR A 160 9.03 -13.65 15.97
N LEU A 161 8.05 -12.79 15.68
CA LEU A 161 7.91 -12.17 14.37
C LEU A 161 9.13 -11.30 14.07
N PHE A 162 9.83 -11.61 12.97
CA PHE A 162 10.94 -10.80 12.48
C PHE A 162 10.42 -9.58 11.70
N THR A 163 9.57 -9.83 10.71
CA THR A 163 8.96 -8.79 9.89
C THR A 163 7.63 -9.23 9.26
N GLU A 164 6.87 -8.26 8.80
CA GLU A 164 5.66 -8.46 8.01
C GLU A 164 5.81 -7.69 6.70
N LEU A 165 5.79 -8.39 5.58
CA LEU A 165 5.77 -7.79 4.24
C LEU A 165 4.32 -7.44 3.88
N ASP A 166 4.06 -6.17 3.62
CA ASP A 166 2.70 -5.69 3.35
C ASP A 166 2.12 -6.32 2.08
N LEU A 167 2.97 -6.48 1.03
CA LEU A 167 2.59 -7.14 -0.21
C LEU A 167 3.76 -7.89 -0.83
N VAL A 168 3.49 -9.08 -1.33
CA VAL A 168 4.43 -9.87 -2.14
C VAL A 168 3.78 -10.16 -3.48
N VAL A 169 4.42 -9.76 -4.56
CA VAL A 169 4.00 -10.11 -5.93
C VAL A 169 5.01 -11.10 -6.51
N GLN A 170 4.50 -12.23 -6.97
CA GLN A 170 5.27 -13.21 -7.71
C GLN A 170 4.84 -13.20 -9.18
N ILE A 171 5.83 -13.06 -10.06
CA ILE A 171 5.65 -13.18 -11.51
C ILE A 171 6.71 -14.19 -11.97
N GLU A 172 6.30 -15.37 -12.42
CA GLU A 172 7.20 -16.49 -12.72
C GLU A 172 8.13 -16.82 -11.52
N GLY A 173 9.45 -16.78 -11.70
CA GLY A 173 10.44 -17.00 -10.64
C GLY A 173 10.93 -15.74 -9.93
N ARG A 174 10.34 -14.58 -10.18
CA ARG A 174 10.73 -13.29 -9.58
C ARG A 174 9.77 -12.86 -8.49
N PHE A 175 10.30 -12.21 -7.46
CA PHE A 175 9.56 -11.73 -6.30
C PHE A 175 9.74 -10.23 -6.14
N TYR A 176 8.63 -9.53 -5.96
CA TYR A 176 8.58 -8.10 -5.66
C TYR A 176 7.99 -7.94 -4.26
N LEU A 177 8.83 -7.52 -3.32
CA LEU A 177 8.50 -7.39 -1.90
C LEU A 177 8.21 -5.93 -1.62
N PHE A 178 6.97 -5.61 -1.33
CA PHE A 178 6.55 -4.24 -1.09
C PHE A 178 6.32 -4.00 0.39
N GLU A 179 6.89 -2.91 0.85
CA GLU A 179 6.62 -2.33 2.15
C GLU A 179 5.98 -0.96 1.97
N ILE A 180 4.84 -0.74 2.60
CA ILE A 180 4.00 0.44 2.38
C ILE A 180 3.96 1.27 3.65
N LYS A 181 4.43 2.50 3.57
CA LYS A 181 4.52 3.40 4.72
C LYS A 181 3.87 4.76 4.42
N SER A 182 2.94 5.15 5.28
CA SER A 182 2.29 6.46 5.25
C SER A 182 2.87 7.46 6.26
N GLY A 183 3.77 7.01 7.13
CA GLY A 183 4.40 7.81 8.18
C GLY A 183 5.56 8.69 7.71
N PRO A 184 6.20 9.44 8.63
CA PRO A 184 7.36 10.29 8.33
C PRO A 184 8.52 9.49 7.70
N TRP A 185 9.10 9.99 6.61
CA TRP A 185 10.11 9.27 5.80
C TRP A 185 11.38 8.87 6.57
N MET A 186 11.79 9.61 7.61
CA MET A 186 12.92 9.23 8.47
C MET A 186 12.71 7.88 9.16
N ARG A 187 11.48 7.58 9.61
CA ARG A 187 11.13 6.27 10.18
C ARG A 187 11.11 5.17 9.11
N ILE A 188 10.68 5.52 7.90
CA ILE A 188 10.68 4.62 6.75
C ILE A 188 12.12 4.18 6.43
N LEU A 189 13.07 5.12 6.43
CA LEU A 189 14.48 4.85 6.17
C LEU A 189 15.09 3.93 7.25
N GLN A 190 14.81 4.18 8.52
CA GLN A 190 15.29 3.33 9.61
C GLN A 190 14.78 1.89 9.47
N TRP A 191 13.54 1.74 9.03
CA TRP A 191 12.95 0.44 8.78
C TRP A 191 13.60 -0.22 7.56
N ALA A 192 13.73 0.45 6.43
CA ALA A 192 14.31 -0.08 5.20
C ALA A 192 15.71 -0.68 5.42
N ARG A 193 16.54 -0.03 6.23
CA ARG A 193 17.89 -0.52 6.59
C ARG A 193 17.88 -1.82 7.40
N ARG A 194 16.83 -2.11 8.16
CA ARG A 194 16.71 -3.37 8.91
C ARG A 194 16.40 -4.55 8.02
N GLU A 195 15.82 -4.31 6.85
CA GLU A 195 15.29 -5.34 5.95
C GLU A 195 16.21 -5.63 4.74
N GLU A 196 17.46 -5.12 4.77
CA GLU A 196 18.45 -5.39 3.73
C GLU A 196 18.74 -6.90 3.52
N ALA A 197 18.36 -7.74 4.49
CA ALA A 197 18.51 -9.19 4.43
C ALA A 197 17.82 -9.86 3.23
N PHE A 198 16.82 -9.18 2.62
CA PHE A 198 16.08 -9.71 1.46
C PHE A 198 16.62 -9.21 0.12
N VAL A 199 17.49 -8.21 0.13
CA VAL A 199 18.06 -7.63 -1.09
C VAL A 199 19.34 -8.35 -1.44
N THR A 200 19.39 -8.97 -2.62
CA THR A 200 20.65 -9.44 -3.23
C THR A 200 20.74 -8.84 -4.61
N GLU A 201 21.86 -8.20 -4.89
CA GLU A 201 22.15 -7.67 -6.22
C GLU A 201 22.10 -8.81 -7.25
N GLY A 202 21.30 -8.62 -8.32
CA GLY A 202 21.09 -9.66 -9.33
C GLY A 202 20.20 -10.85 -8.92
N GLY A 203 19.70 -10.87 -7.66
CA GLY A 203 18.82 -11.93 -7.17
C GLY A 203 17.40 -11.91 -7.75
N PRO A 204 16.61 -12.97 -7.48
CA PRO A 204 15.23 -13.08 -7.98
C PRO A 204 14.24 -12.16 -7.28
N ALA A 205 14.64 -11.45 -6.23
CA ALA A 205 13.77 -10.58 -5.45
C ALA A 205 14.17 -9.11 -5.57
N ARG A 206 13.16 -8.25 -5.64
CA ARG A 206 13.26 -6.79 -5.55
C ARG A 206 12.55 -6.32 -4.29
N GLN A 207 13.23 -5.58 -3.44
CA GLN A 207 12.59 -4.93 -2.30
C GLN A 207 12.21 -3.49 -2.68
N ILE A 208 10.94 -3.15 -2.45
CA ILE A 208 10.34 -1.90 -2.88
C ILE A 208 9.69 -1.24 -1.68
N VAL A 209 10.11 -0.01 -1.39
CA VAL A 209 9.51 0.83 -0.36
C VAL A 209 8.52 1.77 -1.02
N CYS A 210 7.26 1.69 -0.61
CA CYS A 210 6.19 2.54 -1.10
C CYS A 210 5.83 3.61 -0.07
N THR A 211 5.74 4.87 -0.49
CA THR A 211 5.36 5.99 0.37
C THR A 211 4.40 6.97 -0.30
N ILE A 212 3.58 7.62 0.52
CA ILE A 212 2.69 8.69 0.06
C ILE A 212 3.42 10.02 -0.19
N HIS A 213 4.67 10.14 0.25
CA HIS A 213 5.46 11.36 0.14
C HIS A 213 6.21 11.41 -1.19
N ASP A 214 5.94 12.42 -2.03
CA ASP A 214 6.54 12.55 -3.37
C ASP A 214 7.93 13.19 -3.38
N ASN A 215 8.34 13.89 -2.31
CA ASN A 215 9.56 14.70 -2.27
C ASN A 215 10.70 14.02 -1.49
N ILE A 216 10.89 12.72 -1.66
CA ILE A 216 11.98 11.99 -1.01
C ILE A 216 13.05 11.66 -2.06
N PRO A 217 14.33 11.97 -1.81
CA PRO A 217 15.42 11.57 -2.71
C PRO A 217 15.50 10.04 -2.80
N ALA A 218 15.45 9.50 -4.03
CA ALA A 218 15.37 8.06 -4.25
C ALA A 218 16.64 7.31 -3.81
N ASN A 219 17.81 7.95 -3.92
CA ASN A 219 19.11 7.38 -3.55
C ASN A 219 19.29 7.13 -2.04
N ILE A 220 18.46 7.72 -1.19
CA ILE A 220 18.51 7.49 0.28
C ILE A 220 18.14 6.04 0.64
N PHE A 221 17.39 5.37 -0.22
CA PHE A 221 16.86 4.03 0.01
C PHE A 221 17.66 2.92 -0.70
N GLU A 222 18.72 3.24 -1.40
CA GLU A 222 19.56 2.20 -2.01
C GLU A 222 20.11 1.23 -0.95
N PRO A 223 20.10 -0.09 -1.23
CA PRO A 223 19.76 -0.77 -2.49
C PRO A 223 18.26 -1.02 -2.74
N GLN A 224 17.36 -0.62 -1.84
CA GLN A 224 15.92 -0.75 -2.06
C GLN A 224 15.43 0.25 -3.11
N ILE A 225 14.29 -0.06 -3.71
CA ILE A 225 13.66 0.78 -4.73
C ILE A 225 12.56 1.62 -4.07
N LEU A 226 12.70 2.94 -4.07
CA LEU A 226 11.65 3.83 -3.59
C LEU A 226 10.59 4.07 -4.67
N MET A 227 9.32 3.89 -4.32
CA MET A 227 8.18 4.26 -5.16
C MET A 227 7.21 5.16 -4.39
N THR A 228 6.83 6.27 -4.99
CA THR A 228 5.83 7.17 -4.41
C THR A 228 4.47 6.93 -5.04
N ILE A 229 3.40 7.32 -4.35
CA ILE A 229 2.03 7.16 -4.86
C ILE A 229 1.82 7.91 -6.20
N GLY A 230 2.51 9.02 -6.40
CA GLY A 230 2.48 9.78 -7.64
C GLY A 230 3.18 9.08 -8.81
N GLY A 231 4.26 8.35 -8.52
CA GLY A 231 5.14 7.74 -9.50
C GLY A 231 5.00 6.23 -9.70
N ILE A 232 4.26 5.53 -8.85
CA ILE A 232 4.27 4.06 -8.79
C ILE A 232 3.93 3.39 -10.13
N GLN A 233 2.91 3.86 -10.83
CA GLN A 233 2.51 3.23 -12.09
C GLN A 233 3.65 3.24 -13.11
N LYS A 234 4.27 4.40 -13.32
CA LYS A 234 5.35 4.56 -14.30
C LYS A 234 6.61 3.81 -13.89
N ARG A 235 7.00 3.91 -12.59
CA ARG A 235 8.23 3.30 -12.08
C ARG A 235 8.13 1.77 -12.04
N LEU A 236 7.00 1.23 -11.57
CA LEU A 236 6.78 -0.21 -11.51
C LEU A 236 6.71 -0.81 -12.92
N ALA A 237 6.00 -0.18 -13.86
CA ALA A 237 5.97 -0.65 -15.25
C ALA A 237 7.36 -0.68 -15.88
N LYS A 238 8.20 0.36 -15.62
CA LYS A 238 9.60 0.40 -16.10
C LYS A 238 10.45 -0.70 -15.45
N LEU A 239 10.30 -0.94 -14.15
CA LEU A 239 11.03 -2.00 -13.43
C LEU A 239 10.67 -3.38 -14.00
N LEU A 240 9.39 -3.68 -14.16
CA LEU A 240 8.92 -4.93 -14.73
C LEU A 240 9.44 -5.12 -16.16
N ALA A 241 9.39 -4.09 -17.00
CA ALA A 241 9.91 -4.15 -18.35
C ALA A 241 11.41 -4.47 -18.37
N ALA A 242 12.20 -3.89 -17.47
CA ALA A 242 13.63 -4.16 -17.36
C ALA A 242 13.95 -5.56 -16.83
N ASP A 243 13.18 -6.04 -15.84
CA ASP A 243 13.40 -7.35 -15.23
C ASP A 243 13.01 -8.51 -16.16
N PHE A 244 12.16 -8.26 -17.16
CA PHE A 244 11.70 -9.26 -18.12
C PHE A 244 12.15 -8.96 -19.58
N ALA A 245 13.10 -8.05 -19.77
CA ALA A 245 13.71 -7.83 -21.08
C ALA A 245 14.62 -9.01 -21.45
#